data_b6903ee837728894fac443b57d80a715
#
_entry.id   b6903ee837728894fac443b57d80a715
#
_cell.length_a   1.000
_cell.length_b   1.000
_cell.length_c   1.000
_cell.angle_alpha   90.00
_cell.angle_beta   90.00
_cell.angle_gamma   90.00
#
_symmetry.space_group_name_H-M   'P 1'
#
loop_
_entity.id
_entity.type
_entity.pdbx_description
1 polymer ?
#
loop_
_entity_poly.entity_id
_entity_poly.type
_entity_poly.pdbx_seq_one_letter_code
_entity_poly.pdbx_strand_id
1 'polypeptide(L)'
;MEGIFRRYPIGIQSFEDLRNNNCVYIDKTELIYRLTNSAKTCFLSRPRRFGKSLLVSTLEAYFSGKKDLFKGLMMEQLEKDWTVYPVLHIDFSISKYMNAGMLRSAINNRLVEWERIYGCDTSEDTFSLRLKGIIKRAYEQSGRQVVLLVDEYDSPMLDSNNNEELQAEIRGIMRDFFSPLKAQGEYLRFLFLTGISKFSQMSIFSELNNLQNISMQDAYSAICGITENELRTQLEEDIRRMAEANGETYDEACIHLKQQYDGYHFSENSEDIYNPFSLFNAFAQKKYANFWFSTGTPTFLIDILQQSDFDIRQLDGVSATAEQFDAPTNVITDPLPVLYQSGYLTIKEYDRDFQIYTLAYPNKEVRKGFIESLMPAYVHLPARENTFYVVSFIKDLRVGNLDQCMERIKSFFASIPNDMNNKEEVFLGSGRKNLLFRLMGQYVDAEVKSAVGRADVVIKMQEAIYVFEFKVDGTPEEALAQINSKQYAIPYQADHRKVIKVGVNFDSSTRTIGEWIIEN
;
A
#
# COMPACT_ATOMS: atom_id res chain seq x y z
N MET A 1 30.29 16.36 21.00
CA MET A 1 29.49 17.21 20.09
C MET A 1 28.05 16.83 20.29
N GLU A 2 27.23 17.71 20.84
CA GLU A 2 25.78 17.49 20.92
C GLU A 2 25.27 17.31 19.49
N GLY A 3 24.78 16.12 19.18
CA GLY A 3 24.28 15.79 17.85
C GLY A 3 23.10 16.71 17.51
N ILE A 4 23.19 17.42 16.39
CA ILE A 4 22.10 18.22 15.85
C ILE A 4 20.86 17.32 15.83
N PHE A 5 19.83 17.68 16.61
CA PHE A 5 18.58 16.93 16.68
C PHE A 5 17.93 16.96 15.29
N ARG A 6 17.95 15.83 14.59
CA ARG A 6 17.28 15.70 13.28
C ARG A 6 15.77 15.58 13.49
N ARG A 7 15.02 16.48 12.90
CA ARG A 7 13.56 16.47 12.95
C ARG A 7 13.01 15.69 11.75
N TYR A 8 12.28 14.61 12.02
CA TYR A 8 11.65 13.84 10.96
C TYR A 8 10.35 14.50 10.47
N PRO A 9 10.03 14.44 9.16
CA PRO A 9 8.87 15.11 8.58
C PRO A 9 7.57 14.31 8.77
N ILE A 10 7.36 13.74 9.95
CA ILE A 10 6.17 12.93 10.24
C ILE A 10 4.94 13.85 10.27
N GLY A 11 4.01 13.60 9.30
CA GLY A 11 2.79 14.42 9.15
C GLY A 11 2.98 15.77 8.45
N ILE A 12 4.20 16.11 8.00
CA ILE A 12 4.48 17.33 7.23
C ILE A 12 4.29 17.03 5.74
N GLN A 13 3.39 17.75 5.08
CA GLN A 13 3.12 17.64 3.64
C GLN A 13 3.63 18.86 2.87
N SER A 14 3.86 19.98 3.55
CA SER A 14 4.37 21.21 2.97
C SER A 14 5.90 21.17 2.84
N PHE A 15 6.40 21.32 1.61
CA PHE A 15 7.83 21.44 1.34
C PHE A 15 8.43 22.68 2.00
N GLU A 16 7.71 23.81 1.99
CA GLU A 16 8.13 25.05 2.63
C GLU A 16 8.28 24.87 4.15
N ASP A 17 7.28 24.25 4.81
CA ASP A 17 7.36 23.99 6.26
C ASP A 17 8.51 23.03 6.59
N LEU A 18 8.69 22.00 5.76
CA LEU A 18 9.77 21.04 5.93
C LEU A 18 11.14 21.71 5.87
N ARG A 19 11.36 22.56 4.87
CA ARG A 19 12.63 23.28 4.66
C ARG A 19 12.87 24.34 5.75
N ASN A 20 11.87 25.14 6.08
CA ASN A 20 11.95 26.21 7.07
C ASN A 20 12.17 25.66 8.50
N ASN A 21 11.63 24.48 8.81
CA ASN A 21 11.81 23.81 10.09
C ASN A 21 13.05 22.89 10.16
N ASN A 22 13.90 22.91 9.12
CA ASN A 22 15.11 22.08 9.03
C ASN A 22 14.84 20.58 9.27
N CYS A 23 13.74 20.07 8.71
CA CYS A 23 13.41 18.66 8.76
C CYS A 23 14.27 17.85 7.77
N VAL A 24 14.38 16.56 8.02
CA VAL A 24 15.01 15.62 7.07
C VAL A 24 14.24 15.66 5.76
N TYR A 25 14.94 15.86 4.66
CA TYR A 25 14.39 15.79 3.30
C TYR A 25 15.26 14.86 2.46
N ILE A 26 14.67 13.84 1.88
CA ILE A 26 15.34 12.99 0.88
C ILE A 26 15.21 13.67 -0.46
N ASP A 27 16.33 14.08 -1.03
CA ASP A 27 16.36 14.92 -2.22
C ASP A 27 15.88 14.17 -3.48
N LYS A 28 14.68 14.48 -3.94
CA LYS A 28 14.07 13.99 -5.20
C LYS A 28 14.08 15.04 -6.31
N THR A 29 14.72 16.18 -6.07
CA THR A 29 14.56 17.34 -6.96
C THR A 29 15.20 17.15 -8.33
N GLU A 30 16.14 16.23 -8.49
CA GLU A 30 16.64 15.83 -9.83
C GLU A 30 15.55 15.16 -10.66
N LEU A 31 14.79 14.22 -10.07
CA LEU A 31 13.68 13.56 -10.76
C LEU A 31 12.55 14.54 -11.08
N ILE A 32 12.28 15.47 -10.16
CA ILE A 32 11.30 16.54 -10.37
C ILE A 32 11.73 17.43 -11.56
N TYR A 33 12.99 17.83 -11.62
CA TYR A 33 13.51 18.63 -12.72
C TYR A 33 13.39 17.90 -14.07
N ARG A 34 13.76 16.62 -14.12
CA ARG A 34 13.58 15.79 -15.32
C ARG A 34 12.11 15.70 -15.73
N LEU A 35 11.20 15.44 -14.78
CA LEU A 35 9.77 15.34 -15.04
C LEU A 35 9.20 16.62 -15.66
N THR A 36 9.48 17.77 -15.05
CA THR A 36 8.95 19.06 -15.48
C THR A 36 9.50 19.53 -16.83
N ASN A 37 10.64 18.97 -17.27
CA ASN A 37 11.24 19.28 -18.57
C ASN A 37 10.95 18.23 -19.65
N SER A 38 10.49 17.02 -19.29
CA SER A 38 10.21 15.94 -20.23
C SER A 38 8.72 15.77 -20.56
N ALA A 39 7.82 16.20 -19.67
CA ALA A 39 6.40 15.97 -19.82
C ALA A 39 5.61 17.23 -19.54
N LYS A 40 4.43 17.34 -20.16
CA LYS A 40 3.51 18.45 -19.99
C LYS A 40 2.30 18.12 -19.13
N THR A 41 1.82 16.88 -19.24
CA THR A 41 0.66 16.38 -18.52
C THR A 41 0.97 15.03 -17.94
N CYS A 42 0.97 14.91 -16.60
CA CYS A 42 1.42 13.71 -15.89
C CYS A 42 0.39 13.24 -14.88
N PHE A 43 0.32 11.93 -14.74
CA PHE A 43 -0.41 11.25 -13.67
C PHE A 43 0.53 10.33 -12.89
N LEU A 44 0.46 10.40 -11.56
CA LEU A 44 1.18 9.52 -10.64
C LEU A 44 0.23 8.91 -9.62
N SER A 45 0.11 7.60 -9.59
CA SER A 45 -0.45 6.87 -8.46
C SER A 45 0.67 6.31 -7.57
N ARG A 46 0.48 6.43 -6.25
CA ARG A 46 1.30 5.77 -5.23
C ARG A 46 0.44 5.45 -4.02
N PRO A 47 0.77 4.41 -3.26
CA PRO A 47 0.07 4.11 -2.02
C PRO A 47 0.03 5.30 -1.06
N ARG A 48 -0.86 5.25 -0.08
CA ARG A 48 -0.89 6.25 0.99
C ARG A 48 0.47 6.34 1.71
N ARG A 49 0.83 7.54 2.17
CA ARG A 49 2.03 7.81 2.97
C ARG A 49 3.37 7.68 2.21
N PHE A 50 3.35 7.71 0.88
CA PHE A 50 4.58 7.70 0.06
C PHE A 50 5.15 9.08 -0.25
N GLY A 51 4.52 10.17 0.19
CA GLY A 51 5.00 11.53 -0.04
C GLY A 51 4.47 12.21 -1.30
N LYS A 52 3.30 11.77 -1.83
CA LYS A 52 2.64 12.41 -2.99
C LYS A 52 2.39 13.91 -2.76
N SER A 53 1.73 14.26 -1.65
CA SER A 53 1.43 15.65 -1.32
C SER A 53 2.68 16.51 -1.11
N LEU A 54 3.77 15.92 -0.58
CA LEU A 54 5.07 16.58 -0.50
C LEU A 54 5.65 16.84 -1.89
N LEU A 55 5.52 15.89 -2.82
CA LEU A 55 5.92 16.07 -4.22
C LEU A 55 5.12 17.20 -4.87
N VAL A 56 3.79 17.25 -4.69
CA VAL A 56 2.93 18.34 -5.19
C VAL A 56 3.36 19.67 -4.61
N SER A 57 3.59 19.75 -3.30
CA SER A 57 4.06 20.97 -2.63
C SER A 57 5.47 21.39 -3.10
N THR A 58 6.35 20.44 -3.42
CA THR A 58 7.67 20.73 -4.00
C THR A 58 7.55 21.30 -5.42
N LEU A 59 6.66 20.74 -6.25
CA LEU A 59 6.33 21.27 -7.59
C LEU A 59 5.75 22.68 -7.49
N GLU A 60 4.85 22.94 -6.54
CA GLU A 60 4.28 24.27 -6.30
C GLU A 60 5.37 25.29 -5.95
N ALA A 61 6.27 24.93 -5.01
CA ALA A 61 7.40 25.79 -4.62
C ALA A 61 8.34 26.06 -5.80
N TYR A 62 8.63 25.04 -6.62
CA TYR A 62 9.47 25.18 -7.80
C TYR A 62 8.87 26.13 -8.84
N PHE A 63 7.64 25.90 -9.26
CA PHE A 63 6.99 26.74 -10.26
C PHE A 63 6.62 28.14 -9.76
N SER A 64 6.50 28.31 -8.43
CA SER A 64 6.35 29.63 -7.81
C SER A 64 7.69 30.39 -7.64
N GLY A 65 8.81 29.81 -8.12
CA GLY A 65 10.12 30.46 -8.07
C GLY A 65 10.72 30.62 -6.68
N LYS A 66 10.32 29.79 -5.69
CA LYS A 66 10.82 29.84 -4.31
C LYS A 66 12.23 29.25 -4.19
N LYS A 67 13.20 29.83 -4.90
CA LYS A 67 14.58 29.34 -5.03
C LYS A 67 15.24 29.01 -3.69
N ASP A 68 15.03 29.84 -2.67
CA ASP A 68 15.70 29.71 -1.37
C ASP A 68 15.38 28.39 -0.68
N LEU A 69 14.18 27.79 -0.95
CA LEU A 69 13.81 26.48 -0.40
C LEU A 69 14.62 25.33 -0.99
N PHE A 70 15.21 25.50 -2.17
CA PHE A 70 15.98 24.48 -2.87
C PHE A 70 17.49 24.55 -2.59
N LYS A 71 17.92 25.48 -1.74
CA LYS A 71 19.33 25.62 -1.37
C LYS A 71 19.91 24.31 -0.84
N GLY A 72 21.01 23.87 -1.47
CA GLY A 72 21.70 22.63 -1.14
C GLY A 72 21.05 21.36 -1.74
N LEU A 73 20.03 21.48 -2.59
CA LEU A 73 19.40 20.38 -3.32
C LEU A 73 19.87 20.34 -4.79
N MET A 74 19.67 19.20 -5.47
CA MET A 74 20.08 19.04 -6.87
C MET A 74 19.42 20.05 -7.81
N MET A 75 18.18 20.45 -7.54
CA MET A 75 17.44 21.47 -8.31
C MET A 75 18.21 22.81 -8.37
N GLU A 76 18.88 23.21 -7.30
CA GLU A 76 19.66 24.46 -7.29
C GLU A 76 20.79 24.45 -8.33
N GLN A 77 21.35 23.28 -8.59
CA GLN A 77 22.43 23.12 -9.56
C GLN A 77 21.90 23.02 -11.00
N LEU A 78 20.73 22.42 -11.18
CA LEU A 78 20.14 22.12 -12.49
C LEU A 78 19.35 23.31 -13.05
N GLU A 79 18.54 23.99 -12.21
CA GLU A 79 17.70 25.12 -12.63
C GLU A 79 18.49 26.44 -12.60
N LYS A 80 18.45 27.18 -13.71
CA LYS A 80 19.18 28.45 -13.84
C LYS A 80 18.23 29.66 -13.85
N ASP A 81 17.05 29.51 -14.43
CA ASP A 81 16.19 30.63 -14.75
C ASP A 81 15.20 30.96 -13.62
N TRP A 82 14.81 29.97 -12.83
CA TRP A 82 13.84 30.11 -11.73
C TRP A 82 12.59 30.92 -12.14
N THR A 83 12.08 30.60 -13.32
CA THR A 83 10.91 31.29 -13.88
C THR A 83 9.69 31.10 -13.00
N VAL A 84 9.03 32.19 -12.63
CA VAL A 84 7.77 32.17 -11.87
C VAL A 84 6.59 31.97 -12.78
N TYR A 85 5.76 30.96 -12.49
CA TYR A 85 4.53 30.67 -13.20
C TYR A 85 3.31 30.88 -12.29
N PRO A 86 2.14 31.23 -12.84
CA PRO A 86 0.89 31.10 -12.09
C PRO A 86 0.63 29.63 -11.73
N VAL A 87 0.50 29.32 -10.44
CA VAL A 87 0.21 27.96 -9.96
C VAL A 87 -1.22 27.91 -9.42
N LEU A 88 -2.01 27.00 -9.99
CA LEU A 88 -3.32 26.63 -9.50
C LEU A 88 -3.20 25.27 -8.82
N HIS A 89 -3.40 25.21 -7.52
CA HIS A 89 -3.30 23.96 -6.74
C HIS A 89 -4.64 23.64 -6.10
N ILE A 90 -5.13 22.42 -6.28
CA ILE A 90 -6.32 21.89 -5.62
C ILE A 90 -6.00 20.54 -4.98
N ASP A 91 -6.36 20.39 -3.71
CA ASP A 91 -6.27 19.15 -2.93
C ASP A 91 -7.68 18.68 -2.60
N PHE A 92 -8.04 17.48 -3.07
CA PHE A 92 -9.33 16.86 -2.81
C PHE A 92 -9.39 16.09 -1.49
N SER A 93 -8.32 16.00 -0.70
CA SER A 93 -8.31 15.35 0.61
C SER A 93 -8.85 16.22 1.75
N ILE A 94 -9.10 17.50 1.51
CA ILE A 94 -9.48 18.49 2.53
C ILE A 94 -10.86 18.25 3.18
N SER A 95 -11.71 17.41 2.57
CA SER A 95 -13.06 17.12 3.04
C SER A 95 -13.39 15.65 2.87
N LYS A 96 -14.35 15.15 3.66
CA LYS A 96 -15.01 13.87 3.43
C LYS A 96 -16.27 14.09 2.57
N TYR A 97 -16.38 13.38 1.46
CA TYR A 97 -17.44 13.60 0.46
C TYR A 97 -18.64 12.68 0.69
N MET A 98 -19.41 12.94 1.76
CA MET A 98 -20.61 12.17 2.11
C MET A 98 -21.82 12.44 1.19
N ASN A 99 -21.76 13.48 0.37
CA ASN A 99 -22.75 13.84 -0.65
C ASN A 99 -22.12 14.75 -1.72
N ALA A 100 -22.78 14.82 -2.88
CA ALA A 100 -22.31 15.62 -4.01
C ALA A 100 -22.22 17.14 -3.74
N GLY A 101 -23.05 17.65 -2.82
CA GLY A 101 -23.02 19.06 -2.42
C GLY A 101 -21.71 19.45 -1.76
N MET A 102 -21.08 18.56 -0.99
CA MET A 102 -19.78 18.81 -0.37
C MET A 102 -18.67 18.94 -1.41
N LEU A 103 -18.68 18.12 -2.46
CA LEU A 103 -17.73 18.24 -3.56
C LEU A 103 -17.93 19.54 -4.35
N ARG A 104 -19.19 19.87 -4.66
CA ARG A 104 -19.51 21.15 -5.33
C ARG A 104 -19.01 22.34 -4.51
N SER A 105 -19.20 22.31 -3.20
CA SER A 105 -18.73 23.37 -2.30
C SER A 105 -17.20 23.45 -2.26
N ALA A 106 -16.49 22.32 -2.20
CA ALA A 106 -15.04 22.29 -2.20
C ALA A 106 -14.45 22.88 -3.50
N ILE A 107 -14.96 22.47 -4.65
CA ILE A 107 -14.55 23.01 -5.95
C ILE A 107 -14.90 24.51 -6.05
N ASN A 108 -16.13 24.88 -5.67
CA ASN A 108 -16.56 26.27 -5.71
C ASN A 108 -15.67 27.19 -4.88
N ASN A 109 -15.33 26.78 -3.65
CA ASN A 109 -14.48 27.58 -2.77
C ASN A 109 -13.09 27.78 -3.39
N ARG A 110 -12.52 26.74 -3.99
CA ARG A 110 -11.21 26.87 -4.66
C ARG A 110 -11.28 27.77 -5.89
N LEU A 111 -12.34 27.67 -6.71
CA LEU A 111 -12.54 28.56 -7.85
C LEU A 111 -12.68 30.00 -7.40
N VAL A 112 -13.47 30.30 -6.35
CA VAL A 112 -13.61 31.64 -5.77
C VAL A 112 -12.28 32.22 -5.30
N GLU A 113 -11.41 31.39 -4.67
CA GLU A 113 -10.06 31.83 -4.28
C GLU A 113 -9.23 32.26 -5.50
N TRP A 114 -9.25 31.48 -6.57
CA TRP A 114 -8.54 31.83 -7.81
C TRP A 114 -9.16 33.03 -8.54
N GLU A 115 -10.49 33.14 -8.52
CA GLU A 115 -11.20 34.28 -9.08
C GLU A 115 -10.88 35.60 -8.36
N ARG A 116 -10.63 35.57 -7.06
CA ARG A 116 -10.15 36.75 -6.30
C ARG A 116 -8.79 37.24 -6.80
N ILE A 117 -7.94 36.31 -7.28
CA ILE A 117 -6.59 36.63 -7.77
C ILE A 117 -6.63 37.06 -9.24
N TYR A 118 -7.34 36.30 -10.08
CA TYR A 118 -7.29 36.45 -11.54
C TYR A 118 -8.53 37.11 -12.14
N GLY A 119 -9.55 37.40 -11.33
CA GLY A 119 -10.84 37.93 -11.78
C GLY A 119 -11.85 36.85 -12.17
N CYS A 120 -13.10 37.27 -12.36
CA CYS A 120 -14.21 36.41 -12.78
C CYS A 120 -15.01 37.08 -13.89
N ASP A 121 -15.81 36.29 -14.63
CA ASP A 121 -16.79 36.74 -15.61
C ASP A 121 -18.16 36.14 -15.21
N THR A 122 -19.19 36.99 -15.17
CA THR A 122 -20.55 36.59 -14.76
C THR A 122 -21.21 35.61 -15.74
N SER A 123 -20.70 35.47 -16.95
CA SER A 123 -21.15 34.49 -17.94
C SER A 123 -20.58 33.07 -17.69
N GLU A 124 -19.59 32.94 -16.81
CA GLU A 124 -18.96 31.67 -16.45
C GLU A 124 -19.77 30.99 -15.32
N ASP A 125 -20.84 30.29 -15.67
CA ASP A 125 -21.82 29.73 -14.74
C ASP A 125 -21.57 28.25 -14.35
N THR A 126 -20.64 27.55 -15.05
CA THR A 126 -20.25 26.16 -14.76
C THR A 126 -18.81 26.08 -14.24
N PHE A 127 -18.47 24.99 -13.56
CA PHE A 127 -17.10 24.78 -13.10
C PHE A 127 -16.09 24.75 -14.25
N SER A 128 -16.48 24.17 -15.38
CA SER A 128 -15.65 24.12 -16.59
C SER A 128 -15.38 25.51 -17.16
N LEU A 129 -16.40 26.35 -17.29
CA LEU A 129 -16.24 27.71 -17.82
C LEU A 129 -15.40 28.59 -16.89
N ARG A 130 -15.64 28.51 -15.58
CA ARG A 130 -14.89 29.24 -14.56
C ARG A 130 -13.41 28.85 -14.58
N LEU A 131 -13.09 27.54 -14.56
CA LEU A 131 -11.71 27.07 -14.62
C LEU A 131 -11.02 27.51 -15.91
N LYS A 132 -11.72 27.40 -17.06
CA LYS A 132 -11.23 27.87 -18.35
C LYS A 132 -10.90 29.35 -18.32
N GLY A 133 -11.81 30.20 -17.80
CA GLY A 133 -11.62 31.62 -17.69
C GLY A 133 -10.48 32.02 -16.77
N ILE A 134 -10.36 31.36 -15.61
CA ILE A 134 -9.26 31.56 -14.66
C ILE A 134 -7.90 31.24 -15.31
N ILE A 135 -7.76 30.12 -16.00
CA ILE A 135 -6.52 29.73 -16.69
C ILE A 135 -6.14 30.80 -17.73
N LYS A 136 -7.11 31.23 -18.55
CA LYS A 136 -6.88 32.24 -19.58
C LYS A 136 -6.44 33.59 -18.98
N ARG A 137 -7.16 34.08 -17.98
CA ARG A 137 -6.83 35.36 -17.31
C ARG A 137 -5.49 35.30 -16.57
N ALA A 138 -5.16 34.17 -15.92
CA ALA A 138 -3.86 33.97 -15.27
C ALA A 138 -2.72 34.06 -16.29
N TYR A 139 -2.89 33.44 -17.46
CA TYR A 139 -1.94 33.53 -18.57
C TYR A 139 -1.81 34.99 -19.10
N GLU A 140 -2.94 35.68 -19.38
CA GLU A 140 -2.94 37.04 -19.91
C GLU A 140 -2.30 38.03 -18.94
N GLN A 141 -2.55 37.91 -17.63
CA GLN A 141 -1.99 38.79 -16.60
C GLN A 141 -0.51 38.58 -16.36
N SER A 142 -0.04 37.31 -16.38
CA SER A 142 1.34 37.00 -16.08
C SER A 142 2.26 36.98 -17.30
N GLY A 143 1.69 36.85 -18.51
CA GLY A 143 2.45 36.56 -19.73
C GLY A 143 3.12 35.18 -19.71
N ARG A 144 2.73 34.27 -18.79
CA ARG A 144 3.30 32.95 -18.59
C ARG A 144 2.22 31.88 -18.58
N GLN A 145 2.55 30.73 -19.12
CA GLN A 145 1.68 29.54 -19.04
C GLN A 145 1.40 29.15 -17.58
N VAL A 146 0.24 28.58 -17.35
CA VAL A 146 -0.28 28.20 -16.04
C VAL A 146 0.17 26.78 -15.66
N VAL A 147 0.48 26.58 -14.40
CA VAL A 147 0.70 25.24 -13.80
C VAL A 147 -0.55 24.87 -13.03
N LEU A 148 -1.08 23.66 -13.28
CA LEU A 148 -2.20 23.09 -12.53
C LEU A 148 -1.74 21.84 -11.81
N LEU A 149 -1.85 21.85 -10.48
CA LEU A 149 -1.51 20.75 -9.59
C LEU A 149 -2.78 20.23 -8.91
N VAL A 150 -3.03 18.92 -9.00
CA VAL A 150 -4.20 18.25 -8.44
C VAL A 150 -3.74 17.11 -7.54
N ASP A 151 -3.97 17.28 -6.24
CA ASP A 151 -3.64 16.24 -5.25
C ASP A 151 -4.87 15.44 -4.84
N GLU A 152 -4.68 14.14 -4.59
CA GLU A 152 -5.71 13.18 -4.14
C GLU A 152 -7.01 13.27 -4.96
N TYR A 153 -6.88 13.34 -6.31
CA TYR A 153 -8.00 13.55 -7.25
C TYR A 153 -9.12 12.50 -7.10
N ASP A 154 -8.78 11.32 -6.59
CA ASP A 154 -9.65 10.16 -6.42
C ASP A 154 -10.36 10.12 -5.06
N SER A 155 -10.01 10.99 -4.10
CA SER A 155 -10.64 11.03 -2.77
C SER A 155 -12.17 11.12 -2.81
N PRO A 156 -12.81 11.93 -3.68
CA PRO A 156 -14.27 11.97 -3.74
C PRO A 156 -14.92 10.64 -4.13
N MET A 157 -14.26 9.89 -5.01
CA MET A 157 -14.73 8.56 -5.44
C MET A 157 -14.52 7.51 -4.35
N LEU A 158 -13.37 7.57 -3.65
CA LEU A 158 -13.07 6.66 -2.56
C LEU A 158 -14.01 6.83 -1.36
N ASP A 159 -14.40 8.07 -1.05
CA ASP A 159 -15.33 8.38 0.04
C ASP A 159 -16.79 7.97 -0.29
N SER A 160 -17.16 7.90 -1.56
CA SER A 160 -18.50 7.54 -2.02
C SER A 160 -18.72 6.04 -2.25
N ASN A 161 -17.76 5.23 -1.84
CA ASN A 161 -17.82 3.78 -1.99
C ASN A 161 -19.12 3.19 -1.38
N ASN A 162 -19.66 2.17 -2.05
CA ASN A 162 -20.93 1.52 -1.73
C ASN A 162 -22.20 2.36 -2.02
N ASN A 163 -22.08 3.48 -2.76
CA ASN A 163 -23.23 4.28 -3.17
C ASN A 163 -23.10 4.65 -4.67
N GLU A 164 -23.66 3.81 -5.55
CA GLU A 164 -23.56 3.99 -7.00
C GLU A 164 -24.17 5.31 -7.50
N GLU A 165 -25.28 5.76 -6.90
CA GLU A 165 -25.93 7.02 -7.29
C GLU A 165 -25.03 8.21 -6.96
N LEU A 166 -24.46 8.23 -5.74
CA LEU A 166 -23.51 9.27 -5.34
C LEU A 166 -22.25 9.24 -6.21
N GLN A 167 -21.74 8.05 -6.54
CA GLN A 167 -20.60 7.93 -7.46
C GLN A 167 -20.90 8.48 -8.84
N ALA A 168 -22.11 8.27 -9.35
CA ALA A 168 -22.52 8.82 -10.66
C ALA A 168 -22.56 10.36 -10.63
N GLU A 169 -23.10 10.96 -9.57
CA GLU A 169 -23.08 12.41 -9.39
C GLU A 169 -21.68 12.99 -9.28
N ILE A 170 -20.83 12.38 -8.44
CA ILE A 170 -19.42 12.79 -8.26
C ILE A 170 -18.68 12.73 -9.58
N ARG A 171 -18.84 11.64 -10.36
CA ARG A 171 -18.25 11.55 -11.71
C ARG A 171 -18.69 12.69 -12.62
N GLY A 172 -19.96 13.04 -12.59
CA GLY A 172 -20.51 14.16 -13.37
C GLY A 172 -19.85 15.49 -13.01
N ILE A 173 -19.70 15.78 -11.72
CA ILE A 173 -19.08 17.01 -11.22
C ILE A 173 -17.59 17.07 -11.59
N MET A 174 -16.85 15.99 -11.37
CA MET A 174 -15.43 15.93 -11.70
C MET A 174 -15.18 16.03 -13.21
N ARG A 175 -16.06 15.42 -14.01
CA ARG A 175 -16.01 15.54 -15.47
C ARG A 175 -16.24 16.97 -15.93
N ASP A 176 -17.24 17.67 -15.40
CA ASP A 176 -17.46 19.08 -15.70
C ASP A 176 -16.22 19.91 -15.36
N PHE A 177 -15.67 19.74 -14.15
CA PHE A 177 -14.50 20.51 -13.69
C PHE A 177 -13.27 20.30 -14.58
N PHE A 178 -12.95 19.07 -14.98
CA PHE A 178 -11.73 18.76 -15.75
C PHE A 178 -11.89 18.86 -17.28
N SER A 179 -13.11 18.92 -17.80
CA SER A 179 -13.38 18.93 -19.24
C SER A 179 -12.66 20.02 -20.05
N PRO A 180 -12.43 21.25 -19.56
CA PRO A 180 -11.79 22.30 -20.34
C PRO A 180 -10.29 22.04 -20.56
N LEU A 181 -9.63 21.22 -19.74
CA LEU A 181 -8.17 21.07 -19.76
C LEU A 181 -7.63 20.53 -21.08
N LYS A 182 -8.42 19.72 -21.80
CA LYS A 182 -8.07 19.21 -23.12
C LYS A 182 -7.83 20.33 -24.14
N ALA A 183 -8.66 21.37 -24.09
CA ALA A 183 -8.62 22.49 -25.02
C ALA A 183 -7.68 23.62 -24.54
N GLN A 184 -7.16 23.57 -23.33
CA GLN A 184 -6.32 24.61 -22.74
C GLN A 184 -4.81 24.35 -22.88
N GLY A 185 -4.41 23.42 -23.75
CA GLY A 185 -3.02 23.03 -23.91
C GLY A 185 -2.06 24.19 -24.19
N GLU A 186 -2.47 25.22 -24.93
CA GLU A 186 -1.65 26.41 -25.22
C GLU A 186 -1.36 27.28 -24.00
N TYR A 187 -2.27 27.29 -23.01
CA TYR A 187 -2.15 28.07 -21.78
C TYR A 187 -1.48 27.32 -20.64
N LEU A 188 -1.35 25.97 -20.73
CA LEU A 188 -0.77 25.15 -19.68
C LEU A 188 0.73 24.92 -19.90
N ARG A 189 1.54 25.19 -18.88
CA ARG A 189 2.96 24.81 -18.78
C ARG A 189 3.11 23.37 -18.30
N PHE A 190 2.36 23.03 -17.24
CA PHE A 190 2.43 21.72 -16.62
C PHE A 190 1.11 21.38 -15.93
N LEU A 191 0.67 20.16 -16.09
CA LEU A 191 -0.48 19.59 -15.39
C LEU A 191 -0.02 18.32 -14.69
N PHE A 192 -0.22 18.27 -13.37
CA PHE A 192 0.12 17.09 -12.57
C PHE A 192 -1.07 16.65 -11.74
N LEU A 193 -1.47 15.39 -11.90
CA LEU A 193 -2.50 14.75 -11.11
C LEU A 193 -1.89 13.64 -10.29
N THR A 194 -2.29 13.54 -9.01
CA THR A 194 -1.90 12.41 -8.17
C THR A 194 -3.05 11.90 -7.32
N GLY A 195 -2.98 10.61 -6.99
CA GLY A 195 -3.94 9.89 -6.17
C GLY A 195 -3.43 8.50 -5.79
N ILE A 196 -4.30 7.69 -5.23
CA ILE A 196 -4.04 6.30 -4.89
C ILE A 196 -4.42 5.41 -6.08
N SER A 197 -5.64 5.61 -6.60
CA SER A 197 -6.27 4.73 -7.58
C SER A 197 -6.40 5.38 -8.96
N LYS A 198 -6.49 4.54 -9.98
CA LYS A 198 -6.92 4.94 -11.31
C LYS A 198 -8.43 4.77 -11.44
N PHE A 199 -9.17 5.84 -11.58
CA PHE A 199 -10.60 5.77 -11.88
C PHE A 199 -10.85 6.07 -13.37
N SER A 200 -11.10 5.04 -14.18
CA SER A 200 -11.33 5.20 -15.62
C SER A 200 -12.64 5.94 -15.95
N GLN A 201 -13.64 5.77 -15.07
CA GLN A 201 -14.95 6.40 -15.29
C GLN A 201 -14.99 7.91 -14.96
N MET A 202 -13.94 8.42 -14.32
CA MET A 202 -13.76 9.85 -14.26
C MET A 202 -13.19 10.37 -15.57
N SER A 203 -13.78 10.19 -16.69
CA SER A 203 -13.39 10.61 -18.05
C SER A 203 -12.16 11.56 -18.19
N ILE A 204 -11.47 11.87 -17.07
CA ILE A 204 -10.24 12.65 -17.05
C ILE A 204 -9.20 12.01 -17.96
N PHE A 205 -9.04 10.68 -17.88
CA PHE A 205 -8.09 9.93 -18.72
C PHE A 205 -8.54 9.87 -20.19
N SER A 206 -9.86 9.84 -20.45
CA SER A 206 -10.40 9.89 -21.82
C SER A 206 -10.46 11.30 -22.39
N GLU A 207 -10.65 12.31 -21.55
CA GLU A 207 -10.63 13.73 -21.95
C GLU A 207 -9.19 14.23 -22.15
N LEU A 208 -8.23 13.80 -21.32
CA LEU A 208 -6.81 14.17 -21.43
C LEU A 208 -6.03 13.08 -22.19
N ASN A 209 -6.25 12.96 -23.50
CA ASN A 209 -5.58 11.98 -24.36
C ASN A 209 -4.04 12.02 -24.29
N ASN A 210 -3.46 13.09 -23.76
CA ASN A 210 -2.02 13.31 -23.64
C ASN A 210 -1.50 13.10 -22.20
N LEU A 211 -2.32 12.57 -21.29
CA LEU A 211 -1.91 12.34 -19.91
C LEU A 211 -0.93 11.17 -19.84
N GLN A 212 0.32 11.49 -19.55
CA GLN A 212 1.37 10.49 -19.38
C GLN A 212 1.27 9.88 -17.99
N ASN A 213 0.92 8.60 -17.94
CA ASN A 213 0.98 7.84 -16.70
C ASN A 213 2.44 7.46 -16.41
N ILE A 214 2.98 8.01 -15.32
CA ILE A 214 4.37 7.76 -14.89
C ILE A 214 4.46 6.74 -13.75
N SER A 215 3.34 6.16 -13.33
CA SER A 215 3.28 5.29 -12.14
C SER A 215 4.13 4.01 -12.28
N MET A 216 4.20 3.44 -13.49
CA MET A 216 4.97 2.24 -13.79
C MET A 216 6.18 2.52 -14.71
N GLN A 217 6.67 3.75 -14.76
CA GLN A 217 7.87 4.09 -15.53
C GLN A 217 9.13 3.99 -14.67
N ASP A 218 10.12 3.22 -15.11
CA ASP A 218 11.39 3.02 -14.42
C ASP A 218 12.06 4.34 -14.04
N ALA A 219 12.01 5.34 -14.93
CA ALA A 219 12.63 6.66 -14.73
C ALA A 219 12.05 7.43 -13.51
N TYR A 220 10.83 7.12 -13.07
CA TYR A 220 10.11 7.80 -11.98
C TYR A 220 9.69 6.87 -10.85
N SER A 221 10.19 5.64 -10.82
CA SER A 221 9.86 4.67 -9.76
C SER A 221 10.23 5.20 -8.38
N ALA A 222 11.37 5.88 -8.26
CA ALA A 222 11.91 6.45 -7.02
C ALA A 222 11.51 7.90 -6.74
N ILE A 223 10.58 8.51 -7.51
CA ILE A 223 10.17 9.92 -7.33
C ILE A 223 9.47 10.15 -5.98
N CYS A 224 8.84 9.11 -5.44
CA CYS A 224 8.28 9.05 -4.10
C CYS A 224 8.87 7.84 -3.36
N GLY A 225 8.98 7.94 -2.02
CA GLY A 225 9.59 6.91 -1.19
C GLY A 225 11.10 7.08 -1.03
N ILE A 226 11.77 6.07 -0.51
CA ILE A 226 13.21 6.11 -0.20
C ILE A 226 13.87 4.86 -0.78
N THR A 227 14.96 5.02 -1.54
CA THR A 227 15.75 3.91 -2.08
C THR A 227 16.76 3.40 -1.04
N GLU A 228 17.29 2.18 -1.26
CA GLU A 228 18.35 1.62 -0.40
C GLU A 228 19.59 2.52 -0.38
N ASN A 229 19.96 3.08 -1.53
CA ASN A 229 21.09 4.00 -1.61
C ASN A 229 20.85 5.29 -0.83
N GLU A 230 19.68 5.90 -0.94
CA GLU A 230 19.32 7.10 -0.16
C GLU A 230 19.27 6.83 1.33
N LEU A 231 18.74 5.66 1.73
CA LEU A 231 18.73 5.22 3.12
C LEU A 231 20.16 5.16 3.68
N ARG A 232 21.07 4.49 2.99
CA ARG A 232 22.44 4.29 3.45
C ARG A 232 23.29 5.54 3.41
N THR A 233 23.04 6.46 2.48
CA THR A 233 23.86 7.66 2.29
C THR A 233 23.34 8.87 3.08
N GLN A 234 22.02 9.05 3.16
CA GLN A 234 21.41 10.22 3.79
C GLN A 234 20.93 9.98 5.22
N LEU A 235 20.70 8.71 5.60
CA LEU A 235 20.14 8.29 6.89
C LEU A 235 21.08 7.33 7.66
N GLU A 236 22.37 7.26 7.32
CA GLU A 236 23.35 6.39 7.97
C GLU A 236 23.37 6.55 9.49
N GLU A 237 23.41 7.79 9.97
CA GLU A 237 23.42 8.09 11.41
C GLU A 237 22.13 7.64 12.10
N ASP A 238 21.00 7.69 11.39
CA ASP A 238 19.71 7.26 11.92
C ASP A 238 19.66 5.74 12.06
N ILE A 239 20.23 5.00 11.08
CA ILE A 239 20.42 3.54 11.15
C ILE A 239 21.32 3.18 12.35
N ARG A 240 22.45 3.86 12.55
CA ARG A 240 23.36 3.62 13.67
C ARG A 240 22.67 3.81 15.03
N ARG A 241 21.86 4.87 15.17
CA ARG A 241 21.07 5.13 16.38
C ARG A 241 19.98 4.09 16.61
N MET A 242 19.41 3.57 15.53
CA MET A 242 18.42 2.49 15.58
C MET A 242 19.09 1.19 16.04
N ALA A 243 20.25 0.84 15.46
CA ALA A 243 21.03 -0.33 15.82
C ALA A 243 21.43 -0.31 17.32
N GLU A 244 21.99 0.81 17.77
CA GLU A 244 22.36 1.00 19.18
C GLU A 244 21.17 0.80 20.13
N ALA A 245 20.01 1.39 19.80
CA ALA A 245 18.82 1.31 20.64
C ALA A 245 18.22 -0.10 20.75
N ASN A 246 18.47 -0.95 19.75
CA ASN A 246 17.96 -2.32 19.69
C ASN A 246 19.03 -3.38 20.03
N GLY A 247 20.28 -2.97 20.33
CA GLY A 247 21.37 -3.89 20.62
C GLY A 247 21.84 -4.69 19.40
N GLU A 248 21.75 -4.10 18.21
CA GLU A 248 22.06 -4.70 16.92
C GLU A 248 23.33 -4.07 16.32
N THR A 249 23.95 -4.79 15.40
CA THR A 249 24.94 -4.21 14.49
C THR A 249 24.27 -3.34 13.42
N TYR A 250 25.04 -2.49 12.75
CA TYR A 250 24.57 -1.69 11.63
C TYR A 250 23.95 -2.55 10.51
N ASP A 251 24.59 -3.66 10.17
CA ASP A 251 24.14 -4.55 9.10
C ASP A 251 22.84 -5.28 9.49
N GLU A 252 22.72 -5.74 10.72
CA GLU A 252 21.48 -6.33 11.25
C GLU A 252 20.33 -5.32 11.21
N ALA A 253 20.57 -4.08 11.62
CA ALA A 253 19.56 -3.04 11.54
C ALA A 253 19.14 -2.74 10.09
N CYS A 254 20.07 -2.72 9.12
CA CYS A 254 19.76 -2.60 7.70
C CYS A 254 18.88 -3.76 7.22
N ILE A 255 19.20 -5.00 7.60
CA ILE A 255 18.41 -6.20 7.23
C ILE A 255 17.00 -6.09 7.83
N HIS A 256 16.87 -5.71 9.10
CA HIS A 256 15.57 -5.58 9.76
C HIS A 256 14.73 -4.45 9.15
N LEU A 257 15.31 -3.28 8.88
CA LEU A 257 14.63 -2.18 8.19
C LEU A 257 14.14 -2.61 6.81
N LYS A 258 15.00 -3.32 6.05
CA LYS A 258 14.65 -3.84 4.73
C LYS A 258 13.46 -4.79 4.80
N GLN A 259 13.51 -5.80 5.66
CA GLN A 259 12.44 -6.78 5.82
C GLN A 259 11.11 -6.16 6.27
N GLN A 260 11.19 -5.09 7.07
CA GLN A 260 10.02 -4.48 7.68
C GLN A 260 9.35 -3.41 6.82
N TYR A 261 10.13 -2.59 6.07
CA TYR A 261 9.61 -1.36 5.45
C TYR A 261 9.94 -1.19 3.98
N ASP A 262 10.84 -2.01 3.42
CA ASP A 262 11.21 -2.01 1.99
C ASP A 262 10.26 -2.86 1.14
N GLY A 263 10.64 -3.07 -0.11
CA GLY A 263 10.06 -4.06 -1.00
C GLY A 263 8.88 -3.60 -1.83
N TYR A 264 8.54 -2.31 -1.82
CA TYR A 264 7.62 -1.74 -2.80
C TYR A 264 8.31 -1.59 -4.15
N HIS A 265 7.77 -2.21 -5.17
CA HIS A 265 8.32 -2.25 -6.51
C HIS A 265 7.28 -1.73 -7.50
N PHE A 266 7.61 -0.66 -8.24
CA PHE A 266 6.63 0.09 -9.02
C PHE A 266 6.75 -0.07 -10.54
N SER A 267 7.82 -0.69 -11.03
CA SER A 267 8.03 -0.92 -12.45
C SER A 267 8.95 -2.13 -12.70
N GLU A 268 9.06 -2.58 -13.93
CA GLU A 268 9.71 -3.86 -14.28
C GLU A 268 11.20 -3.92 -13.92
N ASN A 269 11.93 -2.81 -14.05
CA ASN A 269 13.38 -2.77 -13.86
C ASN A 269 13.79 -1.78 -12.76
N SER A 270 12.87 -1.41 -11.87
CA SER A 270 13.18 -0.51 -10.75
C SER A 270 13.79 -1.25 -9.57
N GLU A 271 14.38 -0.50 -8.66
CA GLU A 271 14.74 -1.00 -7.34
C GLU A 271 13.54 -1.00 -6.39
N ASP A 272 13.67 -1.74 -5.29
CA ASP A 272 12.70 -1.71 -4.20
C ASP A 272 12.75 -0.37 -3.45
N ILE A 273 11.58 0.06 -2.96
CA ILE A 273 11.39 1.39 -2.34
C ILE A 273 10.83 1.21 -0.93
N TYR A 274 11.47 1.87 0.05
CA TYR A 274 10.99 1.95 1.42
C TYR A 274 9.79 2.90 1.55
N ASN A 275 8.84 2.51 2.40
CA ASN A 275 7.79 3.43 2.82
C ASN A 275 8.36 4.51 3.76
N PRO A 276 8.35 5.80 3.36
CA PRO A 276 8.99 6.87 4.14
C PRO A 276 8.30 7.13 5.48
N PHE A 277 6.96 6.96 5.54
CA PHE A 277 6.22 7.18 6.78
C PHE A 277 6.59 6.16 7.85
N SER A 278 6.62 4.87 7.49
CA SER A 278 6.99 3.81 8.43
C SER A 278 8.46 3.94 8.85
N LEU A 279 9.34 4.21 7.90
CA LEU A 279 10.77 4.35 8.16
C LEU A 279 11.07 5.52 9.12
N PHE A 280 10.52 6.71 8.87
CA PHE A 280 10.74 7.85 9.76
C PHE A 280 10.12 7.68 11.15
N ASN A 281 8.96 6.98 11.25
CA ASN A 281 8.40 6.64 12.56
C ASN A 281 9.29 5.63 13.31
N ALA A 282 9.88 4.66 12.61
CA ALA A 282 10.81 3.70 13.22
C ALA A 282 12.03 4.43 13.80
N PHE A 283 12.64 5.35 13.05
CA PHE A 283 13.76 6.15 13.53
C PHE A 283 13.37 7.06 14.69
N ALA A 284 12.21 7.73 14.61
CA ALA A 284 11.75 8.62 15.68
C ALA A 284 11.52 7.88 17.00
N GLN A 285 10.96 6.67 16.93
CA GLN A 285 10.63 5.84 18.08
C GLN A 285 11.72 4.83 18.44
N LYS A 286 12.75 4.69 17.60
CA LYS A 286 13.85 3.73 17.72
C LYS A 286 13.38 2.29 17.93
N LYS A 287 12.33 1.89 17.21
CA LYS A 287 11.76 0.52 17.29
C LYS A 287 11.15 0.09 15.96
N TYR A 288 11.10 -1.23 15.73
CA TYR A 288 10.38 -1.84 14.63
C TYR A 288 8.92 -2.07 15.04
N ALA A 289 7.96 -1.46 14.30
CA ALA A 289 6.52 -1.60 14.54
C ALA A 289 5.72 -1.39 13.26
N ASN A 290 4.42 -1.67 13.30
CA ASN A 290 3.53 -1.51 12.16
C ASN A 290 2.93 -0.10 12.16
N PHE A 291 3.61 0.87 11.58
CA PHE A 291 3.20 2.28 11.58
C PHE A 291 2.18 2.61 10.50
N TRP A 292 2.32 2.02 9.33
CA TRP A 292 1.45 2.28 8.18
C TRP A 292 0.00 1.90 8.47
N PHE A 293 -0.22 0.70 9.05
CA PHE A 293 -1.53 0.20 9.44
C PHE A 293 -2.19 1.00 10.58
N SER A 294 -1.42 1.63 11.45
CA SER A 294 -1.97 2.44 12.54
C SER A 294 -2.77 3.65 12.06
N THR A 295 -2.68 4.00 10.78
CA THR A 295 -3.33 5.18 10.17
C THR A 295 -4.70 4.91 9.57
N GLY A 296 -5.19 3.67 9.58
CA GLY A 296 -6.53 3.33 9.12
C GLY A 296 -6.68 1.86 8.75
N THR A 297 -7.70 1.21 9.27
CA THR A 297 -8.08 -0.15 8.87
C THR A 297 -8.68 -0.11 7.47
N PRO A 298 -8.31 -1.01 6.57
CA PRO A 298 -8.84 -1.05 5.21
C PRO A 298 -10.24 -1.70 5.15
N THR A 299 -11.21 -1.17 5.90
CA THR A 299 -12.56 -1.76 6.02
C THR A 299 -13.18 -2.00 4.65
N PHE A 300 -13.13 -1.00 3.78
CA PHE A 300 -13.60 -1.10 2.40
C PHE A 300 -12.98 -2.27 1.62
N LEU A 301 -11.67 -2.47 1.77
CA LEU A 301 -10.96 -3.55 1.08
C LEU A 301 -11.34 -4.92 1.61
N ILE A 302 -11.62 -5.01 2.92
CA ILE A 302 -12.12 -6.24 3.56
C ILE A 302 -13.51 -6.57 3.01
N ASP A 303 -14.38 -5.56 2.88
CA ASP A 303 -15.73 -5.73 2.32
C ASP A 303 -15.67 -6.24 0.87
N ILE A 304 -14.77 -5.68 0.04
CA ILE A 304 -14.55 -6.17 -1.33
C ILE A 304 -14.10 -7.63 -1.34
N LEU A 305 -13.11 -7.99 -0.50
CA LEU A 305 -12.60 -9.36 -0.43
C LEU A 305 -13.66 -10.36 0.04
N GLN A 306 -14.58 -9.95 0.92
CA GLN A 306 -15.70 -10.79 1.37
C GLN A 306 -16.78 -10.96 0.30
N GLN A 307 -17.00 -9.93 -0.54
CA GLN A 307 -18.01 -9.94 -1.61
C GLN A 307 -17.50 -10.59 -2.89
N SER A 308 -16.19 -10.65 -3.11
CA SER A 308 -15.56 -11.27 -4.26
C SER A 308 -15.31 -12.76 -4.02
N ASP A 309 -15.27 -13.54 -5.09
CA ASP A 309 -14.82 -14.94 -5.05
C ASP A 309 -13.27 -15.06 -4.99
N PHE A 310 -12.59 -13.98 -4.61
CA PHE A 310 -11.13 -13.94 -4.58
C PHE A 310 -10.56 -14.86 -3.49
N ASP A 311 -9.66 -15.74 -3.89
CA ASP A 311 -8.98 -16.64 -2.94
C ASP A 311 -7.87 -15.90 -2.20
N ILE A 312 -8.14 -15.50 -0.95
CA ILE A 312 -7.17 -14.82 -0.07
C ILE A 312 -5.85 -15.59 0.13
N ARG A 313 -5.81 -16.89 -0.20
CA ARG A 313 -4.59 -17.71 -0.15
C ARG A 313 -3.59 -17.31 -1.22
N GLN A 314 -4.08 -16.75 -2.32
CA GLN A 314 -3.25 -16.34 -3.46
C GLN A 314 -2.61 -14.96 -3.26
N LEU A 315 -2.94 -14.22 -2.19
CA LEU A 315 -2.41 -12.87 -1.91
C LEU A 315 -0.87 -12.79 -1.87
N ASP A 316 -0.20 -13.91 -1.72
CA ASP A 316 1.27 -13.99 -1.71
C ASP A 316 1.74 -14.83 -2.91
N GLY A 317 1.81 -14.20 -4.07
CA GLY A 317 2.20 -14.83 -5.33
C GLY A 317 1.10 -14.89 -6.39
N VAL A 318 0.28 -13.83 -6.52
CA VAL A 318 -0.74 -13.70 -7.57
C VAL A 318 -0.08 -13.41 -8.91
N SER A 319 -0.38 -14.24 -9.91
CA SER A 319 0.05 -13.96 -11.29
C SER A 319 -1.01 -13.12 -12.01
N ALA A 320 -0.61 -12.01 -12.63
CA ALA A 320 -1.51 -11.11 -13.33
C ALA A 320 -0.79 -10.34 -14.46
N THR A 321 -1.54 -9.90 -15.48
CA THR A 321 -1.04 -8.94 -16.46
C THR A 321 -1.19 -7.50 -15.95
N ALA A 322 -0.46 -6.56 -16.55
CA ALA A 322 -0.57 -5.14 -16.18
C ALA A 322 -2.02 -4.62 -16.31
N GLU A 323 -2.73 -5.07 -17.35
CA GLU A 323 -4.12 -4.69 -17.59
C GLU A 323 -5.07 -5.16 -16.47
N GLN A 324 -4.71 -6.22 -15.75
CA GLN A 324 -5.51 -6.75 -14.64
C GLN A 324 -5.28 -5.95 -13.35
N PHE A 325 -4.05 -5.74 -12.91
CA PHE A 325 -3.78 -5.11 -11.60
C PHE A 325 -3.61 -3.58 -11.67
N ASP A 326 -3.22 -3.04 -12.82
CA ASP A 326 -3.19 -1.58 -13.05
C ASP A 326 -4.50 -1.08 -13.71
N ALA A 327 -5.52 -1.95 -13.73
CA ALA A 327 -6.85 -1.62 -14.22
C ALA A 327 -7.49 -0.51 -13.41
N PRO A 328 -8.36 0.26 -14.05
CA PRO A 328 -9.19 1.22 -13.34
C PRO A 328 -10.19 0.53 -12.41
N THR A 329 -10.32 1.03 -11.19
CA THR A 329 -11.19 0.49 -10.14
C THR A 329 -12.65 0.90 -10.33
N ASN A 330 -13.36 0.35 -11.33
CA ASN A 330 -14.73 0.78 -11.64
C ASN A 330 -15.82 -0.14 -11.12
N VAL A 331 -15.50 -1.41 -11.00
CA VAL A 331 -16.47 -2.45 -10.62
C VAL A 331 -15.76 -3.36 -9.63
N ILE A 332 -16.37 -3.52 -8.48
CA ILE A 332 -15.84 -4.27 -7.34
C ILE A 332 -16.04 -5.79 -7.56
N THR A 333 -15.66 -6.31 -8.72
CA THR A 333 -15.68 -7.75 -8.98
C THR A 333 -14.30 -8.40 -8.78
N ASP A 334 -13.23 -7.62 -8.99
CA ASP A 334 -11.86 -8.05 -8.80
C ASP A 334 -11.16 -7.13 -7.78
N PRO A 335 -10.70 -7.65 -6.63
CA PRO A 335 -10.01 -6.85 -5.63
C PRO A 335 -8.55 -6.53 -6.01
N LEU A 336 -7.99 -7.20 -7.02
CA LEU A 336 -6.57 -7.13 -7.35
C LEU A 336 -6.08 -5.70 -7.68
N PRO A 337 -6.79 -4.90 -8.52
CA PRO A 337 -6.39 -3.51 -8.78
C PRO A 337 -6.36 -2.66 -7.52
N VAL A 338 -7.35 -2.82 -6.64
CA VAL A 338 -7.43 -2.05 -5.39
C VAL A 338 -6.30 -2.45 -4.44
N LEU A 339 -6.00 -3.74 -4.32
CA LEU A 339 -4.91 -4.27 -3.50
C LEU A 339 -3.55 -3.74 -3.93
N TYR A 340 -3.28 -3.74 -5.24
CA TYR A 340 -2.03 -3.23 -5.80
C TYR A 340 -1.92 -1.71 -5.65
N GLN A 341 -2.90 -0.96 -6.12
CA GLN A 341 -2.86 0.51 -6.13
C GLN A 341 -2.86 1.10 -4.72
N SER A 342 -3.54 0.46 -3.77
CA SER A 342 -3.50 0.85 -2.36
C SER A 342 -2.22 0.42 -1.63
N GLY A 343 -1.37 -0.40 -2.24
CA GLY A 343 -0.06 -0.81 -1.70
C GLY A 343 -0.09 -2.00 -0.75
N TYR A 344 -1.15 -2.80 -0.78
CA TYR A 344 -1.18 -4.09 -0.06
C TYR A 344 -0.43 -5.18 -0.82
N LEU A 345 -0.43 -5.10 -2.15
CA LEU A 345 0.40 -5.91 -3.03
C LEU A 345 1.34 -5.02 -3.84
N THR A 346 2.43 -5.61 -4.30
CA THR A 346 3.42 -4.96 -5.14
C THR A 346 3.98 -5.97 -6.15
N ILE A 347 4.65 -5.51 -7.19
CA ILE A 347 5.37 -6.36 -8.14
C ILE A 347 6.53 -7.03 -7.41
N LYS A 348 6.71 -8.35 -7.58
CA LYS A 348 7.87 -9.11 -7.08
C LYS A 348 8.70 -9.71 -8.21
N GLU A 349 8.05 -10.14 -9.28
CA GLU A 349 8.70 -10.74 -10.43
C GLU A 349 7.97 -10.31 -11.70
N TYR A 350 8.69 -10.26 -12.81
CA TYR A 350 8.13 -10.05 -14.13
C TYR A 350 8.71 -11.05 -15.12
N ASP A 351 7.83 -11.85 -15.71
CA ASP A 351 8.16 -12.75 -16.79
C ASP A 351 7.98 -12.03 -18.14
N ARG A 352 9.10 -11.75 -18.81
CA ARG A 352 9.11 -10.99 -20.08
C ARG A 352 8.52 -11.78 -21.24
N ASP A 353 8.67 -13.11 -21.23
CA ASP A 353 8.24 -13.95 -22.34
C ASP A 353 6.71 -14.03 -22.39
N PHE A 354 6.07 -14.08 -21.21
CA PHE A 354 4.61 -14.16 -21.07
C PHE A 354 3.95 -12.83 -20.70
N GLN A 355 4.73 -11.79 -20.41
CA GLN A 355 4.24 -10.48 -19.91
C GLN A 355 3.38 -10.61 -18.66
N ILE A 356 3.77 -11.51 -17.75
CA ILE A 356 3.06 -11.81 -16.51
C ILE A 356 3.88 -11.31 -15.32
N TYR A 357 3.21 -10.61 -14.43
CA TYR A 357 3.75 -10.16 -13.17
C TYR A 357 3.33 -11.10 -12.04
N THR A 358 4.23 -11.32 -11.08
CA THR A 358 3.91 -11.94 -9.80
C THR A 358 3.77 -10.84 -8.76
N LEU A 359 2.58 -10.75 -8.16
CA LEU A 359 2.28 -9.79 -7.10
C LEU A 359 2.29 -10.48 -5.74
N ALA A 360 2.88 -9.83 -4.74
CA ALA A 360 2.87 -10.31 -3.35
C ALA A 360 2.93 -9.13 -2.38
N TYR A 361 2.88 -9.41 -1.07
CA TYR A 361 3.06 -8.39 -0.04
C TYR A 361 4.43 -7.71 -0.19
N PRO A 362 4.50 -6.37 -0.06
CA PRO A 362 5.78 -5.67 -0.16
C PRO A 362 6.74 -6.11 0.95
N ASN A 363 6.29 -6.19 2.20
CA ASN A 363 7.13 -6.41 3.36
C ASN A 363 6.36 -7.01 4.55
N LYS A 364 7.09 -7.24 5.66
CA LYS A 364 6.54 -7.84 6.88
C LYS A 364 5.49 -6.95 7.55
N GLU A 365 5.64 -5.61 7.53
CA GLU A 365 4.67 -4.68 8.10
C GLU A 365 3.30 -4.83 7.45
N VAL A 366 3.27 -4.73 6.12
CA VAL A 366 2.03 -4.79 5.34
C VAL A 366 1.39 -6.17 5.45
N ARG A 367 2.18 -7.22 5.28
CA ARG A 367 1.70 -8.60 5.39
C ARG A 367 1.04 -8.85 6.74
N LYS A 368 1.75 -8.52 7.84
CA LYS A 368 1.24 -8.72 9.20
C LYS A 368 -0.02 -7.90 9.46
N GLY A 369 0.02 -6.59 9.19
CA GLY A 369 -1.10 -5.71 9.47
C GLY A 369 -2.34 -6.08 8.65
N PHE A 370 -2.15 -6.48 7.38
CA PHE A 370 -3.28 -6.87 6.53
C PHE A 370 -3.94 -8.17 7.00
N ILE A 371 -3.14 -9.20 7.31
CA ILE A 371 -3.65 -10.45 7.85
C ILE A 371 -4.37 -10.22 9.19
N GLU A 372 -3.80 -9.42 10.09
CA GLU A 372 -4.45 -9.03 11.35
C GLU A 372 -5.79 -8.30 11.14
N SER A 373 -5.89 -7.49 10.09
CA SER A 373 -7.13 -6.78 9.71
C SER A 373 -8.20 -7.70 9.14
N LEU A 374 -7.81 -8.76 8.43
CA LEU A 374 -8.74 -9.74 7.87
C LEU A 374 -9.34 -10.65 8.96
N MET A 375 -8.60 -10.92 10.03
CA MET A 375 -9.01 -11.87 11.06
C MET A 375 -10.42 -11.61 11.64
N PRO A 376 -10.79 -10.38 12.08
CA PRO A 376 -12.12 -10.13 12.64
C PRO A 376 -13.24 -10.43 11.63
N ALA A 377 -13.01 -10.13 10.36
CA ALA A 377 -13.99 -10.30 9.29
C ALA A 377 -14.22 -11.77 8.90
N TYR A 378 -13.18 -12.59 8.99
CA TYR A 378 -13.23 -14.00 8.60
C TYR A 378 -13.42 -14.97 9.77
N VAL A 379 -13.04 -14.58 10.99
CA VAL A 379 -13.09 -15.43 12.19
C VAL A 379 -14.13 -14.94 13.18
N HIS A 380 -14.61 -13.69 13.03
CA HIS A 380 -15.64 -13.05 13.88
C HIS A 380 -15.29 -12.97 15.37
N LEU A 381 -14.02 -13.02 15.71
CA LEU A 381 -13.49 -12.77 17.04
C LEU A 381 -12.89 -11.36 17.11
N PRO A 382 -12.99 -10.69 18.28
CA PRO A 382 -12.31 -9.42 18.46
C PRO A 382 -10.81 -9.53 18.20
N ALA A 383 -10.23 -8.55 17.49
CA ALA A 383 -8.82 -8.57 17.10
C ALA A 383 -7.85 -8.80 18.30
N ARG A 384 -8.20 -8.30 19.48
CA ARG A 384 -7.42 -8.49 20.72
C ARG A 384 -7.33 -9.95 21.15
N GLU A 385 -8.41 -10.70 21.02
CA GLU A 385 -8.44 -12.12 21.38
C GLU A 385 -7.68 -12.96 20.37
N ASN A 386 -7.83 -12.69 19.09
CA ASN A 386 -7.10 -13.38 18.02
C ASN A 386 -5.59 -13.30 18.20
N THR A 387 -5.07 -12.10 18.48
CA THR A 387 -3.63 -11.89 18.70
C THR A 387 -3.14 -12.68 19.92
N PHE A 388 -3.93 -12.74 20.99
CA PHE A 388 -3.58 -13.50 22.20
C PHE A 388 -3.48 -15.01 21.91
N TYR A 389 -4.44 -15.59 21.18
CA TYR A 389 -4.42 -17.00 20.80
C TYR A 389 -3.18 -17.36 19.97
N VAL A 390 -2.88 -16.55 18.95
CA VAL A 390 -1.72 -16.75 18.06
C VAL A 390 -0.40 -16.67 18.83
N VAL A 391 -0.21 -15.65 19.66
CA VAL A 391 1.02 -15.50 20.46
C VAL A 391 1.20 -16.66 21.45
N SER A 392 0.12 -17.10 22.09
CA SER A 392 0.17 -18.23 23.02
C SER A 392 0.50 -19.54 22.31
N PHE A 393 -0.09 -19.80 21.15
CA PHE A 393 0.23 -20.93 20.29
C PHE A 393 1.71 -20.96 19.91
N ILE A 394 2.27 -19.84 19.48
CA ILE A 394 3.69 -19.75 19.12
C ILE A 394 4.61 -19.98 20.30
N LYS A 395 4.23 -19.49 21.49
CA LYS A 395 4.99 -19.77 22.72
C LYS A 395 5.04 -21.26 23.02
N ASP A 396 3.92 -21.96 22.87
CA ASP A 396 3.86 -23.41 23.08
C ASP A 396 4.72 -24.16 22.04
N LEU A 397 4.68 -23.76 20.76
CA LEU A 397 5.57 -24.31 19.73
C LEU A 397 7.05 -24.09 20.04
N ARG A 398 7.44 -22.91 20.54
CA ARG A 398 8.83 -22.62 20.89
C ARG A 398 9.38 -23.53 22.00
N VAL A 399 8.53 -23.92 22.91
CA VAL A 399 8.93 -24.86 24.00
C VAL A 399 8.65 -26.31 23.65
N GLY A 400 8.20 -26.62 22.43
CA GLY A 400 7.91 -27.96 21.94
C GLY A 400 6.65 -28.60 22.54
N ASN A 401 5.77 -27.82 23.17
CA ASN A 401 4.53 -28.33 23.78
C ASN A 401 3.39 -28.40 22.73
N LEU A 402 3.47 -29.39 21.86
CA LEU A 402 2.54 -29.57 20.74
C LEU A 402 1.12 -29.90 21.20
N ASP A 403 0.95 -30.70 22.25
CA ASP A 403 -0.39 -31.02 22.74
C ASP A 403 -1.13 -29.78 23.23
N GLN A 404 -0.45 -28.89 23.96
CA GLN A 404 -1.02 -27.61 24.38
C GLN A 404 -1.31 -26.70 23.19
N CYS A 405 -0.47 -26.71 22.16
CA CYS A 405 -0.69 -26.07 20.89
C CYS A 405 -2.01 -26.52 20.25
N MET A 406 -2.20 -27.84 20.12
CA MET A 406 -3.38 -28.43 19.50
C MET A 406 -4.66 -28.16 20.30
N GLU A 407 -4.62 -28.21 21.62
CA GLU A 407 -5.72 -27.82 22.48
C GLU A 407 -6.10 -26.34 22.32
N ARG A 408 -5.12 -25.45 22.14
CA ARG A 408 -5.41 -24.04 21.83
C ARG A 408 -6.07 -23.86 20.49
N ILE A 409 -5.61 -24.57 19.46
CA ILE A 409 -6.24 -24.52 18.12
C ILE A 409 -7.68 -25.06 18.23
N LYS A 410 -7.90 -26.14 18.96
CA LYS A 410 -9.22 -26.71 19.23
C LYS A 410 -10.15 -25.70 19.91
N SER A 411 -9.67 -25.06 20.99
CA SER A 411 -10.41 -24.02 21.69
C SER A 411 -10.71 -22.81 20.80
N PHE A 412 -9.78 -22.43 19.95
CA PHE A 412 -9.96 -21.35 18.99
C PHE A 412 -11.10 -21.67 18.01
N PHE A 413 -11.11 -22.84 17.39
CA PHE A 413 -12.19 -23.22 16.47
C PHE A 413 -13.54 -23.36 17.20
N ALA A 414 -13.55 -23.88 18.41
CA ALA A 414 -14.78 -23.98 19.21
C ALA A 414 -15.36 -22.63 19.64
N SER A 415 -14.56 -21.57 19.68
CA SER A 415 -15.03 -20.21 20.05
C SER A 415 -15.70 -19.46 18.88
N ILE A 416 -15.68 -20.01 17.67
CA ILE A 416 -16.29 -19.38 16.48
C ILE A 416 -17.81 -19.59 16.51
N PRO A 417 -18.65 -18.52 16.51
CA PRO A 417 -20.12 -18.65 16.57
C PRO A 417 -20.74 -19.42 15.41
N ASN A 418 -21.85 -20.11 15.69
CA ASN A 418 -22.55 -20.98 14.73
C ASN A 418 -23.43 -20.24 13.71
N ASP A 419 -23.71 -18.95 13.89
CA ASP A 419 -24.74 -18.18 13.15
C ASP A 419 -24.40 -17.91 11.67
N MET A 420 -23.32 -18.46 11.16
CA MET A 420 -22.78 -18.15 9.84
C MET A 420 -22.95 -19.28 8.83
N ASN A 421 -24.05 -19.98 8.93
CA ASN A 421 -24.37 -21.16 8.15
C ASN A 421 -25.05 -20.81 6.84
N ASN A 422 -24.31 -20.53 5.78
CA ASN A 422 -24.89 -20.72 4.45
C ASN A 422 -23.93 -21.19 3.34
N LYS A 423 -22.75 -21.71 3.66
CA LYS A 423 -22.01 -22.55 2.70
C LYS A 423 -21.04 -23.47 3.47
N GLU A 424 -21.34 -24.74 3.56
CA GLU A 424 -20.47 -25.80 4.10
C GLU A 424 -19.06 -25.79 3.50
N GLU A 425 -18.93 -25.41 2.23
CA GLU A 425 -17.64 -25.27 1.54
C GLU A 425 -16.73 -24.14 2.09
N VAL A 426 -17.28 -23.08 2.66
CA VAL A 426 -16.49 -21.95 3.18
C VAL A 426 -15.84 -22.28 4.53
N PHE A 427 -16.43 -23.15 5.32
CA PHE A 427 -15.89 -23.54 6.63
C PHE A 427 -14.79 -24.59 6.52
N LEU A 428 -14.94 -25.53 5.62
CA LEU A 428 -14.03 -26.66 5.36
C LEU A 428 -13.03 -26.33 4.25
N GLY A 429 -13.39 -25.46 3.31
CA GLY A 429 -12.52 -24.94 2.27
C GLY A 429 -11.48 -23.98 2.86
N SER A 430 -10.32 -24.50 3.16
CA SER A 430 -9.00 -23.83 3.20
C SER A 430 -8.86 -22.36 3.72
N GLY A 431 -9.88 -21.48 3.68
CA GLY A 431 -9.71 -20.06 3.96
C GLY A 431 -9.37 -19.71 5.42
N ARG A 432 -10.14 -20.19 6.41
CA ARG A 432 -9.98 -19.79 7.83
C ARG A 432 -8.78 -20.44 8.50
N LYS A 433 -8.57 -21.76 8.30
CA LYS A 433 -7.36 -22.42 8.82
C LYS A 433 -6.09 -21.80 8.23
N ASN A 434 -6.10 -21.49 6.92
CA ASN A 434 -4.97 -20.84 6.26
C ASN A 434 -4.71 -19.42 6.79
N LEU A 435 -5.76 -18.65 7.10
CA LEU A 435 -5.60 -17.31 7.67
C LEU A 435 -4.95 -17.37 9.05
N LEU A 436 -5.40 -18.29 9.94
CA LEU A 436 -4.80 -18.51 11.25
C LEU A 436 -3.33 -18.90 11.12
N PHE A 437 -3.01 -19.88 10.26
CA PHE A 437 -1.63 -20.34 10.08
C PHE A 437 -0.75 -19.29 9.37
N ARG A 438 -1.31 -18.48 8.46
CA ARG A 438 -0.59 -17.35 7.88
C ARG A 438 -0.31 -16.25 8.90
N LEU A 439 -1.23 -15.98 9.82
CA LEU A 439 -0.98 -15.05 10.92
C LEU A 439 0.10 -15.60 11.86
N MET A 440 0.07 -16.88 12.19
CA MET A 440 1.14 -17.54 12.94
C MET A 440 2.49 -17.44 12.23
N GLY A 441 2.52 -17.59 10.91
CA GLY A 441 3.71 -17.41 10.09
C GLY A 441 4.36 -16.04 10.15
N GLN A 442 3.64 -15.00 10.63
CA GLN A 442 4.23 -13.67 10.86
C GLN A 442 5.08 -13.58 12.13
N TYR A 443 4.85 -14.49 13.08
CA TYR A 443 5.58 -14.53 14.34
C TYR A 443 6.70 -15.58 14.36
N VAL A 444 6.73 -16.42 13.32
CA VAL A 444 7.75 -17.46 13.09
C VAL A 444 8.05 -17.51 11.62
N ASP A 445 9.29 -17.73 11.19
CA ASP A 445 9.63 -17.91 9.78
C ASP A 445 8.94 -19.18 9.25
N ALA A 446 7.71 -19.02 8.77
CA ALA A 446 6.90 -20.09 8.23
C ALA A 446 6.89 -20.02 6.70
N GLU A 447 7.45 -21.01 6.05
CA GLU A 447 7.26 -21.26 4.61
C GLU A 447 6.23 -22.36 4.42
N VAL A 448 5.29 -22.10 3.49
CA VAL A 448 4.27 -23.07 3.09
C VAL A 448 4.46 -23.39 1.61
N LYS A 449 5.50 -24.15 1.24
CA LYS A 449 5.67 -24.64 -0.15
C LYS A 449 6.38 -26.00 -0.17
N SER A 450 5.84 -26.96 -0.93
CA SER A 450 6.50 -28.20 -1.31
C SER A 450 6.31 -28.46 -2.82
N ALA A 451 7.33 -28.98 -3.49
CA ALA A 451 7.36 -29.22 -4.94
C ALA A 451 6.56 -30.46 -5.40
N VAL A 452 6.22 -31.41 -4.52
CA VAL A 452 5.57 -32.69 -4.86
C VAL A 452 4.10 -32.77 -4.40
N GLY A 453 3.53 -31.66 -4.06
CA GLY A 453 2.25 -31.50 -3.40
C GLY A 453 2.43 -30.55 -2.22
N ARG A 454 1.34 -30.06 -1.64
CA ARG A 454 1.43 -29.11 -0.53
C ARG A 454 1.02 -29.82 0.76
N ALA A 455 1.92 -29.87 1.75
CA ALA A 455 1.47 -30.00 3.13
C ALA A 455 0.52 -28.83 3.44
N ASP A 456 -0.50 -29.10 4.23
CA ASP A 456 -1.45 -28.04 4.60
C ASP A 456 -0.74 -26.87 5.30
N VAL A 457 0.24 -27.17 6.19
CA VAL A 457 1.03 -26.16 6.91
C VAL A 457 2.43 -26.68 7.24
N VAL A 458 3.45 -25.83 7.05
CA VAL A 458 4.81 -26.05 7.56
C VAL A 458 5.22 -24.85 8.38
N ILE A 459 5.65 -25.07 9.63
CA ILE A 459 6.13 -24.03 10.54
C ILE A 459 7.59 -24.28 10.86
N LYS A 460 8.47 -23.36 10.48
CA LYS A 460 9.90 -23.43 10.75
C LYS A 460 10.22 -22.62 12.00
N MET A 461 10.60 -23.30 13.09
CA MET A 461 11.09 -22.67 14.31
C MET A 461 12.61 -22.74 14.35
N GLN A 462 13.22 -22.07 15.32
CA GLN A 462 14.67 -22.06 15.47
C GLN A 462 15.25 -23.47 15.67
N GLU A 463 14.56 -24.34 16.41
CA GLU A 463 15.05 -25.68 16.79
C GLU A 463 14.30 -26.85 16.12
N ALA A 464 13.12 -26.57 15.52
CA ALA A 464 12.30 -27.60 14.91
C ALA A 464 11.51 -27.10 13.71
N ILE A 465 11.16 -28.01 12.80
CA ILE A 465 10.26 -27.80 11.68
C ILE A 465 9.03 -28.68 11.89
N TYR A 466 7.86 -28.07 11.91
CA TYR A 466 6.59 -28.77 12.09
C TYR A 466 5.86 -28.86 10.75
N VAL A 467 5.46 -30.07 10.35
CA VAL A 467 4.71 -30.35 9.13
C VAL A 467 3.33 -30.87 9.52
N PHE A 468 2.29 -30.06 9.26
CA PHE A 468 0.90 -30.40 9.58
C PHE A 468 0.13 -30.81 8.33
N GLU A 469 -0.70 -31.83 8.48
CA GLU A 469 -1.70 -32.24 7.51
C GLU A 469 -3.04 -32.45 8.22
N PHE A 470 -4.13 -31.96 7.62
CA PHE A 470 -5.47 -32.02 8.20
C PHE A 470 -6.38 -32.92 7.35
N LYS A 471 -7.13 -33.80 7.97
CA LYS A 471 -8.20 -34.57 7.35
C LYS A 471 -9.55 -34.16 7.92
N VAL A 472 -10.46 -33.78 7.03
CA VAL A 472 -11.84 -33.51 7.39
C VAL A 472 -12.58 -34.84 7.45
N ASP A 473 -13.18 -35.13 8.62
CA ASP A 473 -13.92 -36.38 8.89
C ASP A 473 -13.11 -37.66 8.58
N GLY A 474 -11.79 -37.53 8.46
CA GLY A 474 -10.85 -38.63 8.33
C GLY A 474 -10.08 -38.88 9.65
N THR A 475 -8.98 -39.66 9.62
CA THR A 475 -8.21 -39.94 10.81
C THR A 475 -6.86 -39.24 10.85
N PRO A 476 -6.26 -39.03 12.03
CA PRO A 476 -4.89 -38.49 12.14
C PRO A 476 -3.86 -39.39 11.46
N GLU A 477 -4.09 -40.73 11.47
CA GLU A 477 -3.24 -41.73 10.79
C GLU A 477 -3.24 -41.53 9.28
N GLU A 478 -4.41 -41.25 8.67
CA GLU A 478 -4.53 -40.95 7.25
C GLU A 478 -3.77 -39.67 6.89
N ALA A 479 -3.83 -38.66 7.76
CA ALA A 479 -3.07 -37.43 7.60
C ALA A 479 -1.56 -37.67 7.63
N LEU A 480 -1.05 -38.42 8.63
CA LEU A 480 0.36 -38.82 8.70
C LEU A 480 0.79 -39.69 7.52
N ALA A 481 -0.05 -40.63 7.10
CA ALA A 481 0.20 -41.45 5.92
C ALA A 481 0.35 -40.61 4.67
N GLN A 482 -0.43 -39.50 4.53
CA GLN A 482 -0.27 -38.58 3.42
C GLN A 482 1.05 -37.80 3.50
N ILE A 483 1.45 -37.27 4.67
CA ILE A 483 2.75 -36.60 4.84
C ILE A 483 3.88 -37.53 4.38
N ASN A 484 3.82 -38.80 4.79
CA ASN A 484 4.85 -39.79 4.50
C ASN A 484 4.84 -40.24 3.03
N SER A 485 3.67 -40.56 2.46
CA SER A 485 3.54 -41.02 1.06
C SER A 485 3.84 -39.94 0.05
N LYS A 486 3.47 -38.68 0.33
CA LYS A 486 3.76 -37.52 -0.50
C LYS A 486 5.12 -36.87 -0.17
N GLN A 487 5.82 -37.42 0.80
CA GLN A 487 7.18 -37.02 1.16
C GLN A 487 7.32 -35.53 1.50
N TYR A 488 6.31 -34.93 2.14
CA TYR A 488 6.28 -33.49 2.47
C TYR A 488 7.43 -33.05 3.40
N ALA A 489 8.02 -33.98 4.16
CA ALA A 489 9.13 -33.70 5.04
C ALA A 489 10.51 -33.75 4.35
N ILE A 490 10.64 -34.35 3.16
CA ILE A 490 11.93 -34.50 2.44
C ILE A 490 12.67 -33.17 2.24
N PRO A 491 12.05 -32.07 1.81
CA PRO A 491 12.76 -30.80 1.61
C PRO A 491 13.48 -30.29 2.86
N TYR A 492 13.12 -30.79 4.02
CA TYR A 492 13.64 -30.34 5.32
C TYR A 492 14.58 -31.35 5.98
N GLN A 493 14.81 -32.51 5.37
CA GLN A 493 15.71 -33.56 5.93
C GLN A 493 17.18 -33.16 5.96
N ALA A 494 17.58 -32.24 5.05
CA ALA A 494 18.94 -31.69 5.04
C ALA A 494 19.13 -30.53 6.06
N ASP A 495 18.05 -30.09 6.71
CA ASP A 495 18.09 -29.06 7.74
C ASP A 495 18.57 -29.72 9.08
N HIS A 496 19.39 -29.03 9.83
CA HIS A 496 19.90 -29.54 11.12
C HIS A 496 18.83 -29.57 12.23
N ARG A 497 17.66 -28.98 11.97
CA ARG A 497 16.53 -28.92 12.90
C ARG A 497 15.74 -30.22 12.89
N LYS A 498 15.12 -30.53 14.03
CA LYS A 498 14.20 -31.67 14.16
C LYS A 498 12.96 -31.42 13.28
N VAL A 499 12.61 -32.38 12.41
CA VAL A 499 11.38 -32.36 11.62
C VAL A 499 10.32 -33.19 12.32
N ILE A 500 9.22 -32.52 12.71
CA ILE A 500 8.11 -33.13 13.47
C ILE A 500 6.87 -33.11 12.58
N LYS A 501 6.24 -34.26 12.39
CA LYS A 501 5.04 -34.42 11.58
C LYS A 501 3.81 -34.49 12.48
N VAL A 502 2.73 -33.80 12.12
CA VAL A 502 1.50 -33.73 12.89
C VAL A 502 0.32 -34.04 11.99
N GLY A 503 -0.28 -35.19 12.15
CA GLY A 503 -1.51 -35.59 11.53
C GLY A 503 -2.71 -35.17 12.38
N VAL A 504 -3.70 -34.51 11.80
CA VAL A 504 -4.83 -33.89 12.52
C VAL A 504 -6.15 -34.26 11.89
N ASN A 505 -7.11 -34.72 12.70
CA ASN A 505 -8.50 -34.84 12.32
C ASN A 505 -9.21 -33.50 12.57
N PHE A 506 -10.04 -33.07 11.61
CA PHE A 506 -11.00 -31.99 11.78
C PHE A 506 -12.41 -32.58 11.68
N ASP A 507 -13.17 -32.51 12.77
CA ASP A 507 -14.54 -33.00 12.84
C ASP A 507 -15.51 -31.93 12.34
N SER A 508 -16.16 -32.19 11.21
CA SER A 508 -17.11 -31.26 10.59
C SER A 508 -18.38 -31.09 11.41
N SER A 509 -18.78 -32.09 12.21
CA SER A 509 -19.98 -32.06 13.03
C SER A 509 -19.84 -31.15 14.23
N THR A 510 -18.69 -31.19 14.90
CA THR A 510 -18.32 -30.32 16.03
C THR A 510 -17.59 -29.05 15.58
N ARG A 511 -17.19 -29.01 14.29
CA ARG A 511 -16.49 -27.87 13.65
C ARG A 511 -15.19 -27.47 14.33
N THR A 512 -14.51 -28.44 14.92
CA THR A 512 -13.24 -28.21 15.60
C THR A 512 -12.27 -29.35 15.34
N ILE A 513 -11.08 -29.22 15.88
CA ILE A 513 -10.08 -30.30 15.90
C ILE A 513 -10.57 -31.44 16.81
N GLY A 514 -10.59 -32.64 16.26
CA GLY A 514 -10.82 -33.88 16.98
C GLY A 514 -9.55 -34.40 17.61
N GLU A 515 -9.01 -35.47 17.03
CA GLU A 515 -7.76 -36.14 17.50
C GLU A 515 -6.55 -35.70 16.65
N TRP A 516 -5.37 -35.86 17.17
CA TRP A 516 -4.11 -35.62 16.47
C TRP A 516 -3.03 -36.63 16.87
N ILE A 517 -2.08 -36.88 15.97
CA ILE A 517 -0.93 -37.73 16.19
C ILE A 517 0.35 -36.98 15.83
N ILE A 518 1.36 -37.07 16.69
CA ILE A 518 2.68 -36.47 16.54
C ILE A 518 3.70 -37.54 16.24
N GLU A 519 4.42 -37.42 15.11
CA GLU A 519 5.54 -38.28 14.71
C GLU A 519 6.84 -37.45 14.69
N ASN A 520 7.86 -37.91 15.43
CA ASN A 520 9.14 -37.22 15.59
C ASN A 520 10.21 -37.73 14.63
#